data_50c344bcbed61785df1c7e997e3b8587
#
_entry.id   50c344bcbed61785df1c7e997e3b8587
#
_cell.length_a   1.000
_cell.length_b   1.000
_cell.length_c   1.000
_cell.angle_alpha   90.00
_cell.angle_beta   90.00
_cell.angle_gamma   90.00
#
_symmetry.space_group_name_H-M   'P 1'
#
loop_
_entity.id
_entity.type
_entity.pdbx_description
1 polymer ?
#
loop_
_entity_poly.entity_id
_entity_poly.type
_entity_poly.pdbx_seq_one_letter_code
_entity_poly.pdbx_strand_id
1 'polypeptide(L)'
;MTVSQVIVVSLPGSGTPLLADLTSALGYLSYGTMSAAPAVGGRTAGTPELVAMRPLLNAAHGEDEAELLLKRGAEDREVLDSAFRDAAGALWRVWWMRLGQPVAVASPADPGLEGRLARLPDAELPGLLPGRGCWYVDSLDLRRADAGLLRAWHNGGQPPIVFHHRDVRDRIISQLRSLSRPGDPAGFPPEHLIYRDIVGALPTMEAKITFALTDPGFPGIEEARRCQWLLHHPAVTVITHENLAGPGHGGTVAGRERAVAQLLEVAGLTPASAGPAVSAQLAREDDDLTVGQWRGLFTPAHERLLDRRHGDLLTTHTATSATATARATPGPAGD
;
A
#
# COMPACT_ATOMS: atom_id res chain seq x y z
N MET A 1 0.47 23.06 -1.24
CA MET A 1 -0.47 22.43 -2.20
C MET A 1 -0.72 21.02 -1.73
N THR A 2 -1.97 20.59 -1.67
CA THR A 2 -2.30 19.20 -1.30
C THR A 2 -1.92 18.26 -2.43
N VAL A 3 -1.24 17.17 -2.10
CA VAL A 3 -0.83 16.14 -3.05
C VAL A 3 -2.04 15.31 -3.46
N SER A 4 -2.29 15.16 -4.75
CA SER A 4 -3.46 14.44 -5.25
C SER A 4 -3.25 12.92 -5.32
N GLN A 5 -2.03 12.46 -5.55
CA GLN A 5 -1.70 11.05 -5.74
C GLN A 5 -0.47 10.66 -4.92
N VAL A 6 -0.55 9.54 -4.21
CA VAL A 6 0.55 8.97 -3.41
C VAL A 6 0.68 7.50 -3.76
N ILE A 7 1.89 7.02 -3.97
CA ILE A 7 2.19 5.58 -4.07
C ILE A 7 2.59 5.09 -2.69
N VAL A 8 1.91 4.05 -2.22
CA VAL A 8 2.24 3.39 -0.96
C VAL A 8 2.77 1.99 -1.24
N VAL A 9 4.05 1.79 -1.02
CA VAL A 9 4.66 0.46 -1.06
C VAL A 9 4.55 -0.14 0.33
N SER A 10 3.74 -1.17 0.49
CA SER A 10 3.50 -1.82 1.78
C SER A 10 3.59 -3.32 1.63
N LEU A 11 4.68 -3.87 2.12
CA LEU A 11 4.97 -5.30 2.00
C LEU A 11 3.92 -6.16 2.73
N PRO A 12 3.64 -7.38 2.26
CA PRO A 12 2.75 -8.31 2.96
C PRO A 12 3.12 -8.47 4.44
N GLY A 13 2.14 -8.38 5.32
CA GLY A 13 2.35 -8.46 6.77
C GLY A 13 2.87 -7.17 7.45
N SER A 14 3.02 -6.07 6.72
CA SER A 14 3.49 -4.79 7.29
C SER A 14 2.43 -3.99 8.05
N GLY A 15 1.17 -4.43 8.08
CA GLY A 15 0.09 -3.68 8.74
C GLY A 15 -0.55 -2.64 7.82
N THR A 16 -0.64 -2.94 6.54
CA THR A 16 -1.23 -2.10 5.50
C THR A 16 -2.64 -1.58 5.83
N PRO A 17 -3.55 -2.36 6.47
CA PRO A 17 -4.86 -1.86 6.85
C PRO A 17 -4.81 -0.62 7.75
N LEU A 18 -3.90 -0.57 8.71
CA LEU A 18 -3.74 0.60 9.57
C LEU A 18 -3.37 1.85 8.76
N LEU A 19 -2.41 1.72 7.83
CA LEU A 19 -2.00 2.85 7.00
C LEU A 19 -3.11 3.26 6.03
N ALA A 20 -3.86 2.30 5.47
CA ALA A 20 -5.00 2.57 4.61
C ALA A 20 -6.12 3.32 5.35
N ASP A 21 -6.41 2.93 6.58
CA ASP A 21 -7.37 3.62 7.42
C ASP A 21 -6.93 5.05 7.75
N LEU A 22 -5.64 5.26 8.02
CA LEU A 22 -5.08 6.59 8.26
C LEU A 22 -5.15 7.48 7.02
N THR A 23 -4.77 6.96 5.85
CA THR A 23 -4.85 7.74 4.61
C THR A 23 -6.30 8.04 4.23
N SER A 24 -7.23 7.11 4.49
CA SER A 24 -8.67 7.34 4.33
C SER A 24 -9.18 8.44 5.27
N ALA A 25 -8.73 8.48 6.52
CA ALA A 25 -9.05 9.55 7.47
C ALA A 25 -8.51 10.91 7.01
N LEU A 26 -7.46 10.93 6.19
CA LEU A 26 -6.91 12.13 5.55
C LEU A 26 -7.64 12.50 4.24
N GLY A 27 -8.69 11.77 3.85
CA GLY A 27 -9.50 12.03 2.66
C GLY A 27 -8.90 11.46 1.37
N TYR A 28 -8.02 10.46 1.47
CA TYR A 28 -7.54 9.70 0.31
C TYR A 28 -8.42 8.48 0.06
N LEU A 29 -8.69 8.22 -1.20
CA LEU A 29 -9.27 6.95 -1.64
C LEU A 29 -8.14 5.94 -1.81
N SER A 30 -8.32 4.74 -1.25
CA SER A 30 -7.34 3.66 -1.38
C SER A 30 -7.60 2.88 -2.67
N TYR A 31 -6.57 2.75 -3.49
CA TYR A 31 -6.56 1.95 -4.70
C TYR A 31 -5.48 0.89 -4.59
N GLY A 32 -5.72 -0.31 -5.13
CA GLY A 32 -4.70 -1.33 -5.18
C GLY A 32 -5.00 -2.59 -4.43
N THR A 33 -4.09 -3.53 -4.58
CA THR A 33 -4.14 -4.76 -3.85
C THR A 33 -3.70 -4.53 -2.43
N MET A 34 -4.59 -4.21 -1.68
CA MET A 34 -4.64 -4.87 -0.39
C MET A 34 -5.10 -6.26 -0.72
N SER A 35 -4.24 -7.25 -0.47
CA SER A 35 -4.67 -8.62 -0.59
C SER A 35 -6.11 -8.69 -0.10
N ALA A 36 -6.96 -9.15 -0.95
CA ALA A 36 -8.24 -9.64 -0.63
C ALA A 36 -9.33 -8.69 -0.46
N ALA A 37 -9.45 -7.72 -0.15
CA ALA A 37 -10.75 -7.09 -0.26
C ALA A 37 -10.61 -5.91 -1.16
N PRO A 38 -11.53 -5.73 -2.05
CA PRO A 38 -11.85 -4.40 -2.42
C PRO A 38 -12.37 -3.69 -1.18
N ALA A 39 -11.49 -3.45 -0.22
CA ALA A 39 -11.69 -2.43 0.77
C ALA A 39 -11.64 -1.04 0.12
N VAL A 40 -11.59 -1.02 -1.17
CA VAL A 40 -11.98 0.09 -2.00
C VAL A 40 -13.48 0.25 -1.78
N GLY A 41 -13.83 1.00 -0.77
CA GLY A 41 -15.23 1.31 -0.50
C GLY A 41 -15.86 0.59 0.68
N GLY A 42 -15.15 -0.20 1.42
CA GLY A 42 -15.74 -0.88 2.59
C GLY A 42 -16.04 0.04 3.76
N ARG A 43 -15.43 1.21 3.89
CA ARG A 43 -15.78 2.15 4.96
C ARG A 43 -15.48 3.59 4.55
N THR A 44 -16.51 4.37 4.32
CA THR A 44 -16.64 5.80 4.59
C THR A 44 -15.72 6.80 3.88
N ALA A 45 -15.06 6.51 2.80
CA ALA A 45 -14.81 7.56 1.83
C ALA A 45 -16.17 7.89 1.23
N GLY A 46 -16.68 9.08 1.45
CA GLY A 46 -17.94 9.51 0.84
C GLY A 46 -17.91 9.19 -0.64
N THR A 47 -18.98 8.62 -1.15
CA THR A 47 -19.12 8.28 -2.56
C THR A 47 -18.75 9.53 -3.36
N PRO A 48 -17.79 9.45 -4.33
CA PRO A 48 -17.38 10.61 -5.09
C PRO A 48 -18.59 11.31 -5.70
N GLU A 49 -18.59 12.63 -5.75
CA GLU A 49 -19.66 13.37 -6.44
C GLU A 49 -19.72 12.94 -7.91
N LEU A 50 -20.93 12.93 -8.50
CA LEU A 50 -21.18 12.48 -9.88
C LEU A 50 -20.21 13.13 -10.89
N VAL A 51 -19.95 14.42 -10.72
CA VAL A 51 -19.02 15.17 -11.60
C VAL A 51 -17.58 14.63 -11.49
N ALA A 52 -17.18 14.23 -10.29
CA ALA A 52 -15.83 13.71 -10.06
C ALA A 52 -15.62 12.30 -10.62
N MET A 53 -16.68 11.53 -10.83
CA MET A 53 -16.63 10.21 -11.46
C MET A 53 -16.49 10.27 -12.99
N ARG A 54 -16.95 11.35 -13.62
CA ARG A 54 -17.03 11.50 -15.08
C ARG A 54 -15.74 11.20 -15.83
N PRO A 55 -14.55 11.71 -15.42
CA PRO A 55 -13.32 11.46 -16.19
C PRO A 55 -13.01 9.96 -16.35
N LEU A 56 -13.12 9.19 -15.28
CA LEU A 56 -12.87 7.75 -15.32
C LEU A 56 -13.95 7.01 -16.10
N LEU A 57 -15.22 7.35 -15.92
CA LEU A 57 -16.31 6.72 -16.67
C LEU A 57 -16.20 6.99 -18.15
N ASN A 58 -15.87 8.22 -18.57
CA ASN A 58 -15.65 8.54 -19.99
C ASN A 58 -14.50 7.73 -20.58
N ALA A 59 -13.39 7.64 -19.85
CA ALA A 59 -12.22 6.88 -20.30
C ALA A 59 -12.50 5.38 -20.39
N ALA A 60 -13.28 4.84 -19.46
CA ALA A 60 -13.57 3.42 -19.37
C ALA A 60 -14.72 2.97 -20.29
N HIS A 61 -15.78 3.76 -20.41
CA HIS A 61 -16.99 3.37 -21.14
C HIS A 61 -17.23 4.16 -22.43
N GLY A 62 -16.56 5.32 -22.61
CA GLY A 62 -16.84 6.29 -23.65
C GLY A 62 -17.87 7.34 -23.19
N GLU A 63 -17.94 8.48 -23.89
CA GLU A 63 -18.73 9.62 -23.45
C GLU A 63 -20.24 9.32 -23.40
N ASP A 64 -20.79 8.68 -24.41
CA ASP A 64 -22.23 8.39 -24.50
C ASP A 64 -22.70 7.46 -23.38
N GLU A 65 -21.96 6.37 -23.13
CA GLU A 65 -22.31 5.41 -22.07
C GLU A 65 -22.09 6.01 -20.68
N ALA A 66 -21.03 6.78 -20.50
CA ALA A 66 -20.78 7.46 -19.24
C ALA A 66 -21.88 8.47 -18.91
N GLU A 67 -22.38 9.22 -19.89
CA GLU A 67 -23.52 10.13 -19.70
C GLU A 67 -24.78 9.37 -19.30
N LEU A 68 -25.02 8.20 -19.92
CA LEU A 68 -26.14 7.34 -19.58
C LEU A 68 -26.03 6.79 -18.15
N LEU A 69 -24.84 6.35 -17.75
CA LEU A 69 -24.55 5.88 -16.38
C LEU A 69 -24.75 7.00 -15.34
N LEU A 70 -24.31 8.21 -15.65
CA LEU A 70 -24.51 9.36 -14.77
C LEU A 70 -25.99 9.73 -14.62
N LYS A 71 -26.77 9.66 -15.68
CA LYS A 71 -28.23 9.89 -15.65
C LYS A 71 -28.93 8.81 -14.83
N ARG A 72 -28.63 7.53 -15.09
CA ARG A 72 -29.18 6.41 -14.32
C ARG A 72 -28.78 6.49 -12.85
N GLY A 73 -27.57 6.88 -12.57
CA GLY A 73 -27.06 7.03 -11.19
C GLY A 73 -27.75 8.14 -10.37
N ALA A 74 -28.46 9.05 -11.03
CA ALA A 74 -29.32 10.02 -10.34
C ALA A 74 -30.60 9.36 -9.80
N GLU A 75 -31.06 8.27 -10.43
CA GLU A 75 -32.23 7.49 -10.05
C GLU A 75 -31.86 6.24 -9.22
N ASP A 76 -30.77 5.59 -9.60
CA ASP A 76 -30.25 4.41 -8.94
C ASP A 76 -28.72 4.54 -8.74
N ARG A 77 -28.34 4.94 -7.55
CA ARG A 77 -26.94 5.18 -7.17
C ARG A 77 -26.09 3.90 -7.20
N GLU A 78 -26.66 2.75 -6.92
CA GLU A 78 -25.94 1.48 -6.85
C GLU A 78 -25.37 1.07 -8.24
N VAL A 79 -26.13 1.31 -9.30
CA VAL A 79 -25.68 1.06 -10.69
C VAL A 79 -24.45 1.90 -11.02
N LEU A 80 -24.48 3.18 -10.70
CA LEU A 80 -23.34 4.07 -10.94
C LEU A 80 -22.11 3.69 -10.11
N ASP A 81 -22.33 3.40 -8.83
CA ASP A 81 -21.25 3.02 -7.91
C ASP A 81 -20.61 1.69 -8.32
N SER A 82 -21.39 0.75 -8.87
CA SER A 82 -20.87 -0.49 -9.44
C SER A 82 -20.02 -0.22 -10.67
N ALA A 83 -20.53 0.52 -11.64
CA ALA A 83 -19.81 0.87 -12.87
C ALA A 83 -18.51 1.64 -12.56
N PHE A 84 -18.55 2.55 -11.59
CA PHE A 84 -17.36 3.28 -11.16
C PHE A 84 -16.33 2.37 -10.49
N ARG A 85 -16.75 1.44 -9.63
CA ARG A 85 -15.84 0.45 -9.01
C ARG A 85 -15.19 -0.45 -10.06
N ASP A 86 -15.94 -0.90 -11.05
CA ASP A 86 -15.42 -1.74 -12.13
C ASP A 86 -14.38 -0.98 -12.96
N ALA A 87 -14.68 0.28 -13.31
CA ALA A 87 -13.75 1.16 -14.01
C ALA A 87 -12.48 1.46 -13.19
N ALA A 88 -12.63 1.73 -11.88
CA ALA A 88 -11.50 1.97 -10.98
C ALA A 88 -10.65 0.70 -10.79
N GLY A 89 -11.28 -0.46 -10.72
CA GLY A 89 -10.58 -1.74 -10.68
C GLY A 89 -9.79 -2.01 -11.96
N ALA A 90 -10.37 -1.73 -13.13
CA ALA A 90 -9.70 -1.86 -14.42
C ALA A 90 -8.52 -0.88 -14.55
N LEU A 91 -8.70 0.39 -14.14
CA LEU A 91 -7.62 1.38 -14.11
C LEU A 91 -6.47 0.93 -13.20
N TRP A 92 -6.82 0.43 -12.02
CA TRP A 92 -5.84 -0.11 -11.08
C TRP A 92 -5.03 -1.25 -11.70
N ARG A 93 -5.67 -2.22 -12.36
CA ARG A 93 -4.98 -3.33 -13.01
C ARG A 93 -4.04 -2.87 -14.11
N VAL A 94 -4.45 -1.89 -14.91
CA VAL A 94 -3.57 -1.26 -15.93
C VAL A 94 -2.33 -0.65 -15.28
N TRP A 95 -2.50 0.08 -14.21
CA TRP A 95 -1.39 0.70 -13.49
C TRP A 95 -0.49 -0.33 -12.81
N TRP A 96 -1.10 -1.33 -12.21
CA TRP A 96 -0.42 -2.45 -11.58
C TRP A 96 0.51 -3.19 -12.55
N MET A 97 0.02 -3.49 -13.74
CA MET A 97 0.84 -4.11 -14.79
C MET A 97 2.00 -3.22 -15.22
N ARG A 98 1.77 -1.91 -15.37
CA ARG A 98 2.83 -0.94 -15.71
C ARG A 98 3.89 -0.79 -14.62
N LEU A 99 3.51 -1.01 -13.36
CA LEU A 99 4.46 -1.08 -12.24
C LEU A 99 5.21 -2.42 -12.17
N GLY A 100 4.96 -3.33 -13.11
CA GLY A 100 5.63 -4.64 -13.17
C GLY A 100 5.19 -5.62 -12.10
N GLN A 101 4.00 -5.40 -11.52
CA GLN A 101 3.44 -6.28 -10.50
C GLN A 101 2.73 -7.49 -11.13
N PRO A 102 2.75 -8.66 -10.49
CA PRO A 102 1.97 -9.80 -10.92
C PRO A 102 0.47 -9.49 -10.77
N VAL A 103 -0.31 -9.82 -11.80
CA VAL A 103 -1.76 -9.61 -11.76
C VAL A 103 -2.41 -10.70 -10.92
N ALA A 104 -3.08 -10.31 -9.83
CA ALA A 104 -3.92 -11.22 -9.07
C ALA A 104 -5.16 -11.62 -9.89
N VAL A 105 -5.38 -12.92 -10.02
CA VAL A 105 -6.45 -13.47 -10.87
C VAL A 105 -7.83 -13.31 -10.23
N ALA A 106 -7.91 -12.99 -8.95
CA ALA A 106 -9.16 -12.99 -8.19
C ALA A 106 -10.09 -11.79 -8.43
N SER A 107 -9.65 -10.74 -9.12
CA SER A 107 -10.54 -9.67 -9.53
C SER A 107 -11.17 -10.02 -10.87
N PRO A 108 -12.50 -10.07 -10.98
CA PRO A 108 -13.14 -10.16 -12.28
C PRO A 108 -12.68 -8.94 -13.09
N ALA A 109 -11.91 -9.22 -14.13
CA ALA A 109 -11.48 -8.19 -15.05
C ALA A 109 -12.55 -8.04 -16.12
N ASP A 110 -12.92 -6.82 -16.44
CA ASP A 110 -13.56 -6.52 -17.72
C ASP A 110 -12.47 -6.22 -18.75
N PRO A 111 -12.16 -7.15 -19.68
CA PRO A 111 -11.11 -6.93 -20.68
C PRO A 111 -11.40 -5.73 -21.58
N GLY A 112 -12.67 -5.39 -21.76
CA GLY A 112 -13.09 -4.23 -22.54
C GLY A 112 -12.70 -2.92 -21.86
N LEU A 113 -12.94 -2.78 -20.57
CA LEU A 113 -12.53 -1.62 -19.77
C LEU A 113 -11.02 -1.51 -19.71
N GLU A 114 -10.33 -2.60 -19.37
CA GLU A 114 -8.86 -2.63 -19.31
C GLU A 114 -8.24 -2.28 -20.67
N GLY A 115 -8.75 -2.83 -21.76
CA GLY A 115 -8.24 -2.55 -23.10
C GLY A 115 -8.42 -1.10 -23.54
N ARG A 116 -9.47 -0.41 -23.09
CA ARG A 116 -9.64 1.03 -23.34
C ARG A 116 -8.68 1.85 -22.52
N LEU A 117 -8.59 1.60 -21.21
CA LEU A 117 -7.72 2.33 -20.30
C LEU A 117 -6.24 2.11 -20.60
N ALA A 118 -5.85 0.91 -21.04
CA ALA A 118 -4.47 0.60 -21.42
C ALA A 118 -3.96 1.38 -22.65
N ARG A 119 -4.86 1.94 -23.46
CA ARG A 119 -4.48 2.77 -24.62
C ARG A 119 -4.20 4.23 -24.25
N LEU A 120 -4.57 4.64 -23.05
CA LEU A 120 -4.34 6.01 -22.60
C LEU A 120 -2.85 6.27 -22.31
N PRO A 121 -2.38 7.48 -22.54
CA PRO A 121 -1.05 7.90 -22.11
C PRO A 121 -0.90 7.78 -20.58
N ASP A 122 0.28 7.37 -20.13
CA ASP A 122 0.59 7.21 -18.70
C ASP A 122 0.36 8.48 -17.89
N ALA A 123 0.59 9.64 -18.50
CA ALA A 123 0.39 10.93 -17.85
C ALA A 123 -1.09 11.26 -17.56
N GLU A 124 -2.03 10.64 -18.26
CA GLU A 124 -3.46 10.88 -18.09
C GLU A 124 -4.06 10.03 -16.96
N LEU A 125 -3.51 8.83 -16.71
CA LEU A 125 -4.09 7.87 -15.77
C LEU A 125 -4.30 8.43 -14.35
N PRO A 126 -3.36 9.17 -13.74
CA PRO A 126 -3.56 9.71 -12.39
C PRO A 126 -4.71 10.72 -12.31
N GLY A 127 -4.98 11.44 -13.40
CA GLY A 127 -6.04 12.46 -13.47
C GLY A 127 -7.46 11.89 -13.62
N LEU A 128 -7.59 10.59 -13.88
CA LEU A 128 -8.90 9.95 -14.06
C LEU A 128 -9.65 9.72 -12.74
N LEU A 129 -8.92 9.65 -11.63
CA LEU A 129 -9.51 9.38 -10.33
C LEU A 129 -9.97 10.65 -9.66
N PRO A 130 -11.15 10.63 -9.02
CA PRO A 130 -11.65 11.76 -8.27
C PRO A 130 -10.81 12.00 -7.01
N GLY A 131 -10.58 13.29 -6.72
CA GLY A 131 -10.00 13.70 -5.47
C GLY A 131 -8.55 13.24 -5.28
N ARG A 132 -8.27 12.66 -4.12
CA ARG A 132 -6.94 12.21 -3.72
C ARG A 132 -6.88 10.69 -3.72
N GLY A 133 -5.85 10.12 -4.32
CA GLY A 133 -5.66 8.68 -4.41
C GLY A 133 -4.39 8.18 -3.72
N CYS A 134 -4.50 7.14 -2.92
CA CYS A 134 -3.38 6.34 -2.46
C CYS A 134 -3.35 5.02 -3.22
N TRP A 135 -2.24 4.77 -3.91
CA TRP A 135 -2.01 3.57 -4.70
C TRP A 135 -1.17 2.59 -3.89
N TYR A 136 -1.79 1.53 -3.42
CA TYR A 136 -1.12 0.50 -2.63
C TYR A 136 -0.52 -0.58 -3.52
N VAL A 137 0.77 -0.81 -3.38
CA VAL A 137 1.51 -1.87 -4.07
C VAL A 137 2.30 -2.71 -3.05
N ASP A 138 2.39 -4.01 -3.30
CA ASP A 138 3.09 -4.94 -2.40
C ASP A 138 4.61 -4.85 -2.55
N SER A 139 5.08 -4.38 -3.70
CA SER A 139 6.50 -4.14 -3.96
C SER A 139 6.68 -3.09 -5.06
N LEU A 140 7.88 -2.55 -5.19
CA LEU A 140 8.24 -1.68 -6.30
C LEU A 140 9.65 -2.04 -6.80
N ASP A 141 9.70 -2.70 -7.95
CA ASP A 141 10.93 -3.01 -8.66
C ASP A 141 10.98 -2.22 -9.97
N LEU A 142 11.75 -1.16 -10.00
CA LEU A 142 11.88 -0.27 -11.17
C LEU A 142 12.41 -0.99 -12.42
N ARG A 143 13.08 -2.13 -12.27
CA ARG A 143 13.55 -2.95 -13.41
C ARG A 143 12.42 -3.68 -14.12
N ARG A 144 11.27 -3.83 -13.45
CA ARG A 144 10.06 -4.48 -13.98
C ARG A 144 9.00 -3.48 -14.40
N ALA A 145 9.13 -2.22 -13.98
CA ALA A 145 8.20 -1.17 -14.34
C ALA A 145 8.30 -0.83 -15.84
N ASP A 146 7.18 -0.44 -16.43
CA ASP A 146 7.11 -0.02 -17.82
C ASP A 146 7.94 1.23 -18.07
N ALA A 147 8.74 1.22 -19.13
CA ALA A 147 9.63 2.32 -19.46
C ALA A 147 8.89 3.62 -19.84
N GLY A 148 7.67 3.51 -20.39
CA GLY A 148 6.81 4.65 -20.69
C GLY A 148 6.35 5.32 -19.41
N LEU A 149 5.91 4.55 -18.42
CA LEU A 149 5.53 5.04 -17.10
C LEU A 149 6.70 5.77 -16.41
N LEU A 150 7.89 5.18 -16.39
CA LEU A 150 9.07 5.81 -15.79
C LEU A 150 9.46 7.11 -16.49
N ARG A 151 9.31 7.17 -17.81
CA ARG A 151 9.53 8.39 -18.59
C ARG A 151 8.48 9.46 -18.27
N ALA A 152 7.21 9.08 -18.12
CA ALA A 152 6.14 9.99 -17.74
C ALA A 152 6.40 10.58 -16.35
N TRP A 153 6.87 9.79 -15.39
CA TRP A 153 7.28 10.27 -14.08
C TRP A 153 8.46 11.24 -14.15
N HIS A 154 9.46 10.93 -14.97
CA HIS A 154 10.60 11.81 -15.16
C HIS A 154 10.20 13.19 -15.72
N ASN A 155 9.27 13.22 -16.69
CA ASN A 155 8.86 14.44 -17.37
C ASN A 155 7.77 15.23 -16.63
N GLY A 156 6.83 14.52 -16.00
CA GLY A 156 5.64 15.12 -15.37
C GLY A 156 5.69 15.23 -13.85
N GLY A 157 6.73 14.72 -13.23
CA GLY A 157 6.86 14.59 -11.78
C GLY A 157 6.34 13.25 -11.28
N GLN A 158 7.17 12.60 -10.49
CA GLN A 158 6.83 11.34 -9.83
C GLN A 158 5.89 11.61 -8.66
N PRO A 159 4.80 10.84 -8.49
CA PRO A 159 4.03 10.88 -7.25
C PRO A 159 4.93 10.58 -6.03
N PRO A 160 4.71 11.22 -4.89
CA PRO A 160 5.41 10.87 -3.66
C PRO A 160 5.26 9.38 -3.35
N ILE A 161 6.35 8.76 -2.92
CA ILE A 161 6.36 7.36 -2.52
C ILE A 161 6.48 7.28 -1.01
N VAL A 162 5.54 6.59 -0.38
CA VAL A 162 5.62 6.16 1.01
C VAL A 162 6.01 4.70 1.03
N PHE A 163 7.08 4.36 1.73
CA PHE A 163 7.45 2.97 1.98
C PHE A 163 7.05 2.60 3.41
N HIS A 164 6.04 1.76 3.52
CA HIS A 164 5.57 1.22 4.80
C HIS A 164 6.35 -0.04 5.13
N HIS A 165 7.27 0.08 6.07
CA HIS A 165 8.17 -0.97 6.50
C HIS A 165 7.82 -1.49 7.90
N ARG A 166 8.09 -2.77 8.16
CA ARG A 166 7.96 -3.43 9.46
C ARG A 166 9.10 -4.43 9.64
N ASP A 167 9.50 -4.69 10.88
CA ASP A 167 10.45 -5.75 11.22
C ASP A 167 10.08 -7.06 10.52
N VAL A 168 11.03 -7.66 9.82
CA VAL A 168 10.79 -8.86 9.00
C VAL A 168 10.24 -10.02 9.83
N ARG A 169 10.63 -10.14 11.11
CA ARG A 169 10.16 -11.19 12.03
C ARG A 169 8.68 -11.02 12.34
N ASP A 170 8.25 -9.80 12.67
CA ASP A 170 6.84 -9.49 12.90
C ASP A 170 6.02 -9.61 11.62
N ARG A 171 6.59 -9.28 10.46
CA ARG A 171 5.94 -9.49 9.17
C ARG A 171 5.67 -10.95 8.89
N ILE A 172 6.68 -11.83 9.10
CA ILE A 172 6.52 -13.28 8.95
C ILE A 172 5.40 -13.80 9.84
N ILE A 173 5.36 -13.39 11.13
CA ILE A 173 4.29 -13.80 12.05
C ILE A 173 2.93 -13.32 11.57
N SER A 174 2.81 -12.06 11.16
CA SER A 174 1.56 -11.50 10.64
C SER A 174 1.09 -12.25 9.40
N GLN A 175 2.00 -12.54 8.46
CA GLN A 175 1.69 -13.28 7.25
C GLN A 175 1.26 -14.73 7.54
N LEU A 176 1.96 -15.42 8.44
CA LEU A 176 1.58 -16.77 8.87
C LEU A 176 0.20 -16.80 9.52
N ARG A 177 -0.13 -15.82 10.35
CA ARG A 177 -1.47 -15.69 10.95
C ARG A 177 -2.54 -15.43 9.87
N SER A 178 -2.27 -14.53 8.94
CA SER A 178 -3.17 -14.25 7.82
C SER A 178 -3.45 -15.51 6.99
N LEU A 179 -2.39 -16.24 6.61
CA LEU A 179 -2.51 -17.49 5.86
C LEU A 179 -3.19 -18.61 6.66
N SER A 180 -3.14 -18.57 7.99
CA SER A 180 -3.76 -19.58 8.87
C SER A 180 -5.21 -19.28 9.23
N ARG A 181 -5.73 -18.06 8.95
CA ARG A 181 -7.11 -17.70 9.29
C ARG A 181 -8.11 -18.44 8.42
N PRO A 182 -9.17 -19.04 9.02
CA PRO A 182 -10.31 -19.51 8.24
C PRO A 182 -11.02 -18.29 7.64
N GLY A 183 -11.41 -18.35 6.39
CA GLY A 183 -12.14 -17.27 5.73
C GLY A 183 -12.18 -17.44 4.22
N ASP A 184 -12.92 -16.57 3.56
CA ASP A 184 -13.01 -16.56 2.10
C ASP A 184 -11.62 -16.24 1.51
N PRO A 185 -11.07 -17.10 0.66
CA PRO A 185 -9.84 -16.84 -0.07
C PRO A 185 -10.02 -15.80 -1.18
N ALA A 186 -11.23 -15.30 -1.40
CA ALA A 186 -11.47 -14.26 -2.40
C ALA A 186 -10.58 -13.05 -2.12
N GLY A 187 -9.72 -12.74 -3.05
CA GLY A 187 -8.81 -11.62 -2.98
C GLY A 187 -7.37 -11.94 -2.60
N PHE A 188 -7.03 -13.18 -2.26
CA PHE A 188 -5.63 -13.58 -2.17
C PHE A 188 -5.05 -13.78 -3.58
N PRO A 189 -3.79 -13.36 -3.84
CA PRO A 189 -3.05 -13.83 -5.00
C PRO A 189 -3.04 -15.36 -5.04
N PRO A 190 -3.04 -15.99 -6.23
CA PRO A 190 -3.05 -17.45 -6.35
C PRO A 190 -1.95 -18.16 -5.57
N GLU A 191 -0.77 -17.57 -5.52
CA GLU A 191 0.36 -18.05 -4.72
C GLU A 191 0.02 -18.08 -3.22
N HIS A 192 -0.68 -17.09 -2.69
CA HIS A 192 -1.10 -17.06 -1.29
C HIS A 192 -2.09 -18.19 -0.98
N LEU A 193 -2.93 -18.62 -1.93
CA LEU A 193 -3.81 -19.76 -1.74
C LEU A 193 -3.01 -21.05 -1.55
N ILE A 194 -1.98 -21.26 -2.36
CA ILE A 194 -1.07 -22.40 -2.22
C ILE A 194 -0.38 -22.38 -0.85
N TYR A 195 0.16 -21.24 -0.46
CA TYR A 195 0.82 -21.09 0.84
C TYR A 195 -0.15 -21.26 2.02
N ARG A 196 -1.40 -20.86 1.87
CA ARG A 196 -2.44 -21.10 2.87
C ARG A 196 -2.65 -22.59 3.13
N ASP A 197 -2.73 -23.40 2.07
CA ASP A 197 -2.90 -24.84 2.21
C ASP A 197 -1.68 -25.48 2.88
N ILE A 198 -0.47 -25.10 2.46
CA ILE A 198 0.77 -25.59 3.05
C ILE A 198 0.86 -25.19 4.52
N VAL A 199 0.69 -23.92 4.85
CA VAL A 199 0.77 -23.39 6.22
C VAL A 199 -0.35 -23.95 7.09
N GLY A 200 -1.55 -24.15 6.52
CA GLY A 200 -2.68 -24.79 7.20
C GLY A 200 -2.41 -26.26 7.61
N ALA A 201 -1.64 -26.97 6.80
CA ALA A 201 -1.25 -28.36 7.09
C ALA A 201 -0.13 -28.50 8.14
N LEU A 202 0.59 -27.42 8.47
CA LEU A 202 1.67 -27.47 9.46
C LEU A 202 1.11 -27.42 10.88
N PRO A 203 1.56 -28.34 11.79
CA PRO A 203 0.89 -28.57 13.08
C PRO A 203 1.14 -27.49 14.13
N THR A 204 2.29 -26.78 14.06
CA THR A 204 2.68 -25.83 15.10
C THR A 204 3.17 -24.52 14.49
N MET A 205 3.10 -23.42 15.27
CA MET A 205 3.68 -22.15 14.86
C MET A 205 5.19 -22.24 14.62
N GLU A 206 5.91 -23.06 15.38
CA GLU A 206 7.33 -23.32 15.21
C GLU A 206 7.63 -23.93 13.83
N ALA A 207 6.85 -24.94 13.43
CA ALA A 207 6.97 -25.56 12.11
C ALA A 207 6.65 -24.54 10.97
N LYS A 208 5.65 -23.71 11.18
CA LYS A 208 5.26 -22.64 10.23
C LYS A 208 6.37 -21.61 10.06
N ILE A 209 6.98 -21.15 11.16
CA ILE A 209 8.11 -20.20 11.13
C ILE A 209 9.30 -20.85 10.44
N THR A 210 9.64 -22.08 10.77
CA THR A 210 10.74 -22.82 10.11
C THR A 210 10.49 -22.89 8.60
N PHE A 211 9.28 -23.25 8.19
CA PHE A 211 8.89 -23.28 6.78
C PHE A 211 9.07 -21.90 6.12
N ALA A 212 8.49 -20.84 6.69
CA ALA A 212 8.60 -19.49 6.15
C ALA A 212 10.04 -19.00 5.99
N LEU A 213 10.94 -19.40 6.90
CA LEU A 213 12.35 -19.06 6.85
C LEU A 213 13.18 -19.92 5.88
N THR A 214 12.67 -21.08 5.46
CA THR A 214 13.39 -22.02 4.60
C THR A 214 12.91 -22.00 3.17
N ASP A 215 11.67 -21.68 2.94
CA ASP A 215 11.09 -21.59 1.60
C ASP A 215 11.48 -20.27 0.92
N PRO A 216 12.17 -20.32 -0.24
CA PRO A 216 12.62 -19.13 -0.93
C PRO A 216 11.47 -18.32 -1.57
N GLY A 217 10.34 -18.97 -1.81
CA GLY A 217 9.15 -18.34 -2.39
C GLY A 217 8.14 -17.87 -1.36
N PHE A 218 8.44 -17.95 -0.04
CA PHE A 218 7.50 -17.52 0.96
C PHE A 218 7.11 -16.05 0.76
N PRO A 219 5.79 -15.72 0.72
CA PRO A 219 5.28 -14.40 0.36
C PRO A 219 5.87 -13.28 1.23
N GLY A 220 6.31 -12.23 0.59
CA GLY A 220 6.88 -11.04 1.24
C GLY A 220 8.39 -11.03 1.44
N ILE A 221 9.09 -12.16 1.25
CA ILE A 221 10.56 -12.21 1.41
C ILE A 221 11.27 -11.59 0.21
N GLU A 222 10.95 -12.06 -0.99
CA GLU A 222 11.53 -11.50 -2.22
C GLU A 222 11.08 -10.06 -2.47
N GLU A 223 9.83 -9.74 -2.20
CA GLU A 223 9.31 -8.38 -2.26
C GLU A 223 10.11 -7.45 -1.35
N ALA A 224 10.45 -7.90 -0.13
CA ALA A 224 11.30 -7.13 0.77
C ALA A 224 12.68 -6.84 0.18
N ARG A 225 13.33 -7.85 -0.41
CA ARG A 225 14.63 -7.65 -1.06
C ARG A 225 14.57 -6.65 -2.21
N ARG A 226 13.54 -6.77 -3.05
CA ARG A 226 13.32 -5.84 -4.17
C ARG A 226 13.04 -4.41 -3.73
N CYS A 227 12.52 -4.23 -2.52
CA CYS A 227 12.15 -2.92 -1.97
C CYS A 227 13.22 -2.30 -1.06
N GLN A 228 14.33 -2.98 -0.76
CA GLN A 228 15.35 -2.44 0.15
C GLN A 228 15.93 -1.08 -0.28
N TRP A 229 16.01 -0.83 -1.58
CA TRP A 229 16.49 0.45 -2.11
C TRP A 229 15.62 1.63 -1.66
N LEU A 230 14.31 1.40 -1.39
CA LEU A 230 13.38 2.42 -0.91
C LEU A 230 13.77 2.99 0.46
N LEU A 231 14.44 2.19 1.30
CA LEU A 231 14.90 2.62 2.61
C LEU A 231 15.95 3.74 2.56
N HIS A 232 16.65 3.84 1.46
CA HIS A 232 17.78 4.76 1.29
C HIS A 232 17.56 5.81 0.20
N HIS A 233 16.42 5.76 -0.50
CA HIS A 233 16.15 6.68 -1.59
C HIS A 233 15.65 8.03 -1.06
N PRO A 234 16.29 9.16 -1.39
CA PRO A 234 15.99 10.47 -0.78
C PRO A 234 14.59 11.01 -1.11
N ALA A 235 13.95 10.52 -2.18
CA ALA A 235 12.60 10.92 -2.57
C ALA A 235 11.51 9.99 -1.98
N VAL A 236 11.88 9.04 -1.12
CA VAL A 236 10.95 8.09 -0.50
C VAL A 236 10.79 8.44 0.98
N THR A 237 9.55 8.57 1.42
CA THR A 237 9.25 8.72 2.85
C THR A 237 9.06 7.34 3.46
N VAL A 238 9.95 6.96 4.37
CA VAL A 238 9.87 5.69 5.08
C VAL A 238 9.04 5.88 6.35
N ILE A 239 7.95 5.12 6.46
CA ILE A 239 7.11 5.05 7.65
C ILE A 239 7.17 3.63 8.20
N THR A 240 7.60 3.47 9.45
CA THR A 240 7.67 2.16 10.06
C THR A 240 6.39 1.83 10.82
N HIS A 241 5.99 0.56 10.77
CA HIS A 241 4.85 0.07 11.55
C HIS A 241 5.05 0.28 13.04
N GLU A 242 6.28 0.09 13.52
CA GLU A 242 6.68 0.27 14.91
C GLU A 242 6.44 1.70 15.40
N ASN A 243 6.61 2.69 14.52
CA ASN A 243 6.26 4.07 14.83
C ASN A 243 4.74 4.28 14.78
N LEU A 244 4.05 3.74 13.79
CA LEU A 244 2.58 3.91 13.67
C LEU A 244 1.81 3.23 14.81
N ALA A 245 2.24 2.05 15.24
CA ALA A 245 1.54 1.24 16.24
C ALA A 245 1.37 1.97 17.59
N GLY A 246 2.34 2.80 17.97
CA GLY A 246 2.26 3.59 19.20
C GLY A 246 2.38 2.78 20.49
N PRO A 247 2.21 3.41 21.67
CA PRO A 247 2.56 2.80 22.96
C PRO A 247 1.65 1.64 23.34
N GLY A 248 0.37 1.66 23.00
CA GLY A 248 -0.58 0.57 23.27
C GLY A 248 -0.20 -0.75 22.61
N HIS A 249 0.61 -0.69 21.55
CA HIS A 249 1.04 -1.86 20.78
C HIS A 249 2.56 -2.03 20.74
N GLY A 250 3.27 -1.51 21.72
CA GLY A 250 4.73 -1.67 21.86
C GLY A 250 5.59 -0.64 21.10
N GLY A 251 4.98 0.35 20.48
CA GLY A 251 5.66 1.52 19.93
C GLY A 251 5.84 2.64 20.97
N THR A 252 6.09 3.86 20.51
CA THR A 252 6.25 5.05 21.38
C THR A 252 5.35 6.20 20.93
N VAL A 253 5.01 7.12 21.86
CA VAL A 253 4.26 8.34 21.52
C VAL A 253 5.03 9.17 20.50
N ALA A 254 6.31 9.43 20.76
CA ALA A 254 7.16 10.23 19.87
C ALA A 254 7.34 9.57 18.47
N GLY A 255 7.38 8.23 18.41
CA GLY A 255 7.41 7.50 17.14
C GLY A 255 6.14 7.74 16.33
N ARG A 256 4.98 7.60 16.99
CA ARG A 256 3.67 7.80 16.37
C ARG A 256 3.51 9.25 15.87
N GLU A 257 3.83 10.23 16.68
CA GLU A 257 3.77 11.64 16.29
C GLU A 257 4.63 11.93 15.07
N ARG A 258 5.84 11.37 15.03
CA ARG A 258 6.75 11.49 13.87
C ARG A 258 6.16 10.84 12.62
N ALA A 259 5.66 9.62 12.70
CA ALA A 259 5.07 8.91 11.57
C ALA A 259 3.84 9.64 11.00
N VAL A 260 2.99 10.16 11.88
CA VAL A 260 1.84 10.98 11.48
C VAL A 260 2.29 12.29 10.83
N ALA A 261 3.29 12.98 11.39
CA ALA A 261 3.82 14.20 10.81
C ALA A 261 4.40 13.96 9.41
N GLN A 262 5.14 12.87 9.21
CA GLN A 262 5.66 12.46 7.90
C GLN A 262 4.53 12.18 6.89
N LEU A 263 3.47 11.50 7.32
CA LEU A 263 2.31 11.22 6.46
C LEU A 263 1.60 12.51 6.03
N LEU A 264 1.43 13.44 6.97
CA LEU A 264 0.83 14.75 6.69
C LEU A 264 1.69 15.57 5.71
N GLU A 265 3.01 15.56 5.90
CA GLU A 265 3.96 16.23 5.01
C GLU A 265 3.86 15.68 3.58
N VAL A 266 3.86 14.35 3.42
CA VAL A 266 3.68 13.69 2.10
C VAL A 266 2.35 14.08 1.47
N ALA A 267 1.29 14.17 2.27
CA ALA A 267 -0.04 14.55 1.83
C ALA A 267 -0.19 16.06 1.52
N GLY A 268 0.80 16.87 1.86
CA GLY A 268 0.71 18.33 1.79
C GLY A 268 -0.37 18.90 2.71
N LEU A 269 -0.58 18.27 3.86
CA LEU A 269 -1.57 18.65 4.87
C LEU A 269 -0.91 19.25 6.11
N THR A 270 -1.67 20.04 6.85
CA THR A 270 -1.23 20.56 8.14
C THR A 270 -1.82 19.74 9.29
N PRO A 271 -1.16 19.67 10.46
CA PRO A 271 -1.70 18.97 11.63
C PRO A 271 -3.10 19.45 12.03
N ALA A 272 -3.39 20.72 11.85
CA ALA A 272 -4.70 21.30 12.17
C ALA A 272 -5.85 20.76 11.29
N SER A 273 -5.54 20.37 10.04
CA SER A 273 -6.55 19.88 9.11
C SER A 273 -6.89 18.39 9.26
N ALA A 274 -6.04 17.62 9.98
CA ALA A 274 -6.14 16.16 10.00
C ALA A 274 -6.21 15.55 11.42
N GLY A 275 -5.89 16.31 12.44
CA GLY A 275 -5.67 15.82 13.80
C GLY A 275 -6.77 14.94 14.42
N PRO A 276 -8.05 15.33 14.44
CA PRO A 276 -9.10 14.55 15.11
C PRO A 276 -9.37 13.19 14.42
N ALA A 277 -9.41 13.17 13.09
CA ALA A 277 -9.69 11.96 12.32
C ALA A 277 -8.57 10.93 12.47
N VAL A 278 -7.32 11.37 12.39
CA VAL A 278 -6.13 10.53 12.58
C VAL A 278 -6.07 10.00 14.01
N SER A 279 -6.34 10.85 15.01
CA SER A 279 -6.34 10.43 16.43
C SER A 279 -7.40 9.37 16.72
N ALA A 280 -8.60 9.50 16.16
CA ALA A 280 -9.66 8.52 16.30
C ALA A 280 -9.27 7.16 15.70
N GLN A 281 -8.60 7.18 14.54
CA GLN A 281 -8.16 5.95 13.88
C GLN A 281 -7.03 5.25 14.62
N LEU A 282 -6.10 6.01 15.19
CA LEU A 282 -5.00 5.48 15.99
C LEU A 282 -5.43 4.96 17.37
N ALA A 283 -6.64 5.30 17.82
CA ALA A 283 -7.19 4.79 19.09
C ALA A 283 -7.79 3.37 18.95
N ARG A 284 -7.87 2.79 17.74
CA ARG A 284 -8.39 1.43 17.56
C ARG A 284 -7.40 0.42 18.13
N GLU A 285 -7.96 -0.56 18.84
CA GLU A 285 -7.23 -1.71 19.33
C GLU A 285 -7.32 -2.84 18.29
N ASP A 286 -6.19 -3.34 17.84
CA ASP A 286 -6.07 -4.48 16.93
C ASP A 286 -4.82 -5.28 17.31
N ASP A 287 -4.99 -6.57 17.62
CA ASP A 287 -3.90 -7.45 18.03
C ASP A 287 -2.81 -7.59 16.95
N ASP A 288 -3.16 -7.45 15.69
CA ASP A 288 -2.20 -7.52 14.57
C ASP A 288 -1.25 -6.30 14.51
N LEU A 289 -1.57 -5.23 15.26
CA LEU A 289 -0.72 -4.03 15.35
C LEU A 289 0.46 -4.19 16.31
N THR A 290 0.47 -5.22 17.18
CA THR A 290 1.49 -5.39 18.21
C THR A 290 2.89 -5.55 17.62
N VAL A 291 3.82 -4.75 18.11
CA VAL A 291 5.26 -4.76 17.78
C VAL A 291 5.99 -5.76 18.64
N GLY A 292 6.91 -6.51 18.05
CA GLY A 292 7.75 -7.46 18.77
C GLY A 292 7.05 -8.77 19.14
N GLN A 293 5.94 -9.11 18.50
CA GLN A 293 5.24 -10.40 18.70
C GLN A 293 6.15 -11.61 18.45
N TRP A 294 7.14 -11.46 17.58
CA TRP A 294 8.09 -12.51 17.26
C TRP A 294 8.90 -12.97 18.47
N ARG A 295 9.14 -12.12 19.49
CA ARG A 295 9.98 -12.46 20.68
C ARG A 295 9.46 -13.64 21.48
N GLY A 296 8.13 -13.84 21.47
CA GLY A 296 7.52 -14.99 22.13
C GLY A 296 7.36 -16.24 21.26
N LEU A 297 7.68 -16.15 19.96
CA LEU A 297 7.42 -17.19 18.96
C LEU A 297 8.69 -17.70 18.26
N PHE A 298 9.69 -16.83 18.08
CA PHE A 298 10.97 -17.23 17.50
C PHE A 298 11.83 -17.92 18.55
N THR A 299 12.36 -19.09 18.19
CA THR A 299 13.39 -19.76 18.97
C THR A 299 14.78 -19.26 18.57
N PRO A 300 15.83 -19.50 19.38
CA PRO A 300 17.21 -19.19 18.97
C PRO A 300 17.62 -19.89 17.67
N ALA A 301 16.99 -21.01 17.34
CA ALA A 301 17.22 -21.70 16.05
C ALA A 301 16.64 -20.91 14.87
N HIS A 302 15.44 -20.34 15.04
CA HIS A 302 14.81 -19.46 14.05
C HIS A 302 15.62 -18.18 13.83
N GLU A 303 16.13 -17.55 14.89
CA GLU A 303 16.98 -16.36 14.75
C GLU A 303 18.26 -16.65 13.97
N ARG A 304 18.95 -17.76 14.28
CA ARG A 304 20.12 -18.20 13.51
C ARG A 304 19.79 -18.53 12.04
N LEU A 305 18.61 -19.07 11.79
CA LEU A 305 18.16 -19.41 10.44
C LEU A 305 17.85 -18.13 9.65
N LEU A 306 17.16 -17.19 10.26
CA LEU A 306 16.85 -15.88 9.70
C LEU A 306 18.14 -15.13 9.35
N ASP A 307 19.09 -15.06 10.29
CA ASP A 307 20.37 -14.40 10.09
C ASP A 307 21.14 -14.99 8.90
N ARG A 308 21.22 -16.31 8.82
CA ARG A 308 21.93 -16.98 7.71
C ARG A 308 21.27 -16.81 6.35
N ARG A 309 19.93 -16.77 6.27
CA ARG A 309 19.21 -16.79 4.99
C ARG A 309 18.69 -15.44 4.57
N HIS A 310 18.40 -14.59 5.53
CA HIS A 310 17.70 -13.32 5.35
C HIS A 310 18.31 -12.19 6.21
N GLY A 311 19.57 -12.34 6.63
CA GLY A 311 20.28 -11.33 7.43
C GLY A 311 20.35 -9.97 6.75
N ASP A 312 20.33 -9.96 5.40
CA ASP A 312 20.21 -8.78 4.58
C ASP A 312 18.94 -7.95 4.89
N LEU A 313 17.87 -8.60 5.37
CA LEU A 313 16.61 -7.95 5.72
C LEU A 313 16.56 -7.42 7.16
N LEU A 314 17.54 -7.75 8.00
CA LEU A 314 17.60 -7.32 9.41
C LEU A 314 18.28 -5.96 9.64
N THR A 315 19.00 -5.44 8.68
CA THR A 315 20.03 -4.39 8.86
C THR A 315 19.51 -2.95 8.96
N THR A 316 18.22 -2.70 9.16
CA THR A 316 17.69 -1.36 8.86
C THR A 316 17.22 -0.49 10.02
N HIS A 317 17.31 -0.92 11.27
CA HIS A 317 16.78 -0.12 12.37
C HIS A 317 17.76 0.89 13.01
N THR A 318 19.03 0.91 12.65
CA THR A 318 20.05 1.75 13.27
C THR A 318 20.47 3.00 12.50
N ALA A 319 20.07 3.16 11.24
CA ALA A 319 20.61 4.23 10.38
C ALA A 319 19.77 5.52 10.30
N THR A 320 18.53 5.53 10.78
CA THR A 320 17.60 6.67 10.53
C THR A 320 17.74 7.82 11.55
N SER A 321 18.66 7.76 12.49
CA SER A 321 18.81 8.80 13.53
C SER A 321 19.85 9.89 13.24
N ALA A 322 20.59 9.83 12.15
CA ALA A 322 21.81 10.65 11.99
C ALA A 322 21.83 11.68 10.85
N THR A 323 20.82 11.80 9.99
CA THR A 323 20.97 12.62 8.75
C THR A 323 19.94 13.75 8.58
N ALA A 324 19.35 14.25 9.65
CA ALA A 324 18.39 15.37 9.57
C ALA A 324 19.02 16.75 9.87
N THR A 325 20.35 16.90 9.82
CA THR A 325 21.00 18.19 10.12
C THR A 325 22.09 18.51 9.11
N ALA A 326 21.74 18.94 7.90
CA ALA A 326 22.56 19.83 7.06
C ALA A 326 21.85 20.11 5.70
N ARG A 327 20.83 20.94 5.69
CA ARG A 327 20.58 21.81 4.54
C ARG A 327 20.97 23.22 4.93
N ALA A 328 22.24 23.50 4.79
CA ALA A 328 22.74 24.86 4.76
C ALA A 328 22.32 25.48 3.43
N THR A 329 21.54 26.53 3.48
CA THR A 329 21.23 27.44 2.40
C THR A 329 22.53 28.00 1.80
N PRO A 330 22.76 27.96 0.48
CA PRO A 330 23.79 28.79 -0.11
C PRO A 330 23.31 30.23 -0.09
N GLY A 331 24.04 31.07 0.63
CA GLY A 331 23.86 32.50 0.60
C GLY A 331 24.15 33.09 -0.78
N PRO A 332 23.60 34.27 -1.11
CA PRO A 332 23.83 34.90 -2.40
C PRO A 332 25.29 35.38 -2.47
N ALA A 333 25.97 35.00 -3.54
CA ALA A 333 27.22 35.62 -3.94
C ALA A 333 26.91 37.05 -4.37
N GLY A 334 27.44 37.99 -3.62
CA GLY A 334 27.49 39.38 -4.01
C GLY A 334 28.74 39.63 -4.84
N ASP A 335 28.54 40.46 -5.86
CA ASP A 335 29.46 41.24 -6.70
C ASP A 335 30.55 40.49 -7.48
#